data_63296e73d8524825eb4f710741cd76ff
#
_entry.id   63296e73d8524825eb4f710741cd76ff
#
_cell.length_a   1.000
_cell.length_b   1.000
_cell.length_c   1.000
_cell.angle_alpha   90.00
_cell.angle_beta   90.00
_cell.angle_gamma   90.00
#
_symmetry.space_group_name_H-M   'P 1'
#
loop_
_entity.id
_entity.type
_entity.pdbx_description
1 polymer ?
#
loop_
_entity_poly.entity_id
_entity_poly.type
_entity_poly.pdbx_seq_one_letter_code
_entity_poly.pdbx_strand_id
1 'polypeptide(L)'
;MRGMVTGALGFALLAGAAWADDPSAPPPDKSAYTLFNPTPDADLRSLCTDRPTKSTAPCTVDAGHWQVEADIYNFTTQTTDGVTTTTQLFTNPTLKLGVTNTLDFEINIAPYEEVQIHDSVAGTTVTARGVGDLFLKAKWNLVGDDGGAFAAAILPYVKVPTAGHVIGNGEVEGGVIAPLQWNLPANFQLAVVPELDALADAAGSGHHANTSLDLALSYPVSKEVTLAGEVWGDMNFDPAGTVSQASFDLGVAWIPAKSPTVQLDGGVNLGLNRATPGVQAYVGVSHRF
;
A
#
# COMPACT_ATOMS: atom_id res chain seq x y z
N MET A 1 -38.71 -15.85 -46.81
CA MET A 1 -37.28 -15.54 -47.03
C MET A 1 -36.96 -14.29 -46.28
N ARG A 2 -36.34 -14.39 -45.10
CA ARG A 2 -35.88 -13.28 -44.30
C ARG A 2 -34.36 -13.46 -44.16
N GLY A 3 -33.59 -12.55 -44.78
CA GLY A 3 -32.14 -12.53 -44.67
C GLY A 3 -31.68 -11.97 -43.31
N MET A 4 -30.88 -12.73 -42.62
CA MET A 4 -30.13 -12.27 -41.44
C MET A 4 -28.88 -11.54 -41.90
N VAL A 5 -28.77 -10.28 -41.52
CA VAL A 5 -27.54 -9.47 -41.67
C VAL A 5 -26.72 -9.65 -40.39
N THR A 6 -25.62 -10.36 -40.47
CA THR A 6 -24.63 -10.47 -39.41
C THR A 6 -23.65 -9.28 -39.52
N GLY A 7 -23.81 -8.32 -38.60
CA GLY A 7 -22.84 -7.24 -38.44
C GLY A 7 -21.66 -7.73 -37.59
N ALA A 8 -20.48 -7.86 -38.16
CA ALA A 8 -19.24 -8.09 -37.44
C ALA A 8 -18.74 -6.76 -36.90
N LEU A 9 -18.77 -6.59 -35.57
CA LEU A 9 -18.01 -5.51 -34.88
C LEU A 9 -16.52 -5.87 -34.89
N GLY A 10 -15.76 -5.19 -35.73
CA GLY A 10 -14.32 -5.25 -35.71
C GLY A 10 -13.79 -4.40 -34.56
N PHE A 11 -13.25 -5.03 -33.50
CA PHE A 11 -12.42 -4.36 -32.52
C PHE A 11 -11.06 -4.09 -33.15
N ALA A 12 -10.80 -2.83 -33.49
CA ALA A 12 -9.45 -2.37 -33.84
C ALA A 12 -8.60 -2.29 -32.57
N LEU A 13 -7.70 -3.26 -32.39
CA LEU A 13 -6.63 -3.21 -31.41
C LEU A 13 -5.65 -2.10 -31.85
N LEU A 14 -5.74 -0.94 -31.21
CA LEU A 14 -4.69 0.07 -31.27
C LEU A 14 -3.48 -0.46 -30.50
N ALA A 15 -2.52 -1.01 -31.24
CA ALA A 15 -1.20 -1.33 -30.71
C ALA A 15 -0.49 -0.01 -30.33
N GLY A 16 -0.60 0.40 -29.06
CA GLY A 16 0.22 1.45 -28.49
C GLY A 16 1.67 0.95 -28.44
N ALA A 17 2.59 1.69 -29.06
CA ALA A 17 4.00 1.41 -29.03
C ALA A 17 4.47 1.52 -27.55
N ALA A 18 4.80 0.38 -26.94
CA ALA A 18 5.56 0.34 -25.70
C ALA A 18 6.94 0.99 -25.99
N TRP A 19 7.30 1.94 -25.19
CA TRP A 19 8.68 2.38 -25.07
C TRP A 19 9.39 1.30 -24.24
N ALA A 20 9.82 0.24 -24.90
CA ALA A 20 10.73 -0.70 -24.31
C ALA A 20 12.11 -0.04 -24.31
N ASP A 21 12.72 0.10 -23.14
CA ASP A 21 14.17 0.21 -23.06
C ASP A 21 14.76 -0.97 -23.82
N ASP A 22 15.88 -0.75 -24.52
CA ASP A 22 16.53 -1.78 -25.35
C ASP A 22 16.78 -3.05 -24.48
N PRO A 23 16.10 -4.18 -24.76
CA PRO A 23 16.21 -5.35 -23.91
C PRO A 23 17.58 -6.04 -24.03
N SER A 24 18.53 -5.49 -24.76
CA SER A 24 19.85 -6.06 -25.04
C SER A 24 20.96 -5.54 -24.11
N ALA A 25 20.78 -4.43 -23.41
CA ALA A 25 21.77 -3.97 -22.44
C ALA A 25 21.43 -4.52 -21.04
N PRO A 26 22.39 -5.14 -20.33
CA PRO A 26 22.16 -5.50 -18.92
C PRO A 26 21.89 -4.21 -18.13
N PRO A 27 21.00 -4.26 -17.11
CA PRO A 27 20.79 -3.13 -16.25
C PRO A 27 22.13 -2.66 -15.65
N PRO A 28 22.31 -1.34 -15.43
CA PRO A 28 23.55 -0.82 -14.85
C PRO A 28 23.81 -1.48 -13.48
N ASP A 29 25.07 -1.84 -13.23
CA ASP A 29 25.47 -2.34 -11.92
C ASP A 29 25.44 -1.21 -10.90
N LYS A 30 24.42 -1.24 -10.03
CA LYS A 30 24.21 -0.28 -8.96
C LYS A 30 24.71 -0.74 -7.59
N SER A 31 25.41 -1.88 -7.51
CA SER A 31 25.87 -2.47 -6.25
C SER A 31 26.84 -1.59 -5.45
N ALA A 32 27.49 -0.65 -6.12
CA ALA A 32 28.40 0.31 -5.48
C ALA A 32 27.68 1.50 -4.81
N TYR A 33 26.39 1.71 -5.08
CA TYR A 33 25.65 2.83 -4.49
C TYR A 33 25.19 2.49 -3.08
N THR A 34 25.34 3.46 -2.19
CA THR A 34 24.99 3.35 -0.77
C THR A 34 24.50 4.71 -0.25
N LEU A 35 24.03 4.75 0.98
CA LEU A 35 23.68 6.00 1.66
C LEU A 35 24.80 7.09 1.58
N PHE A 36 26.07 6.67 1.58
CA PHE A 36 27.24 7.59 1.54
C PHE A 36 27.86 7.71 0.14
N ASN A 37 27.35 6.98 -0.84
CA ASN A 37 27.68 7.08 -2.25
C ASN A 37 26.38 7.01 -3.04
N PRO A 38 25.58 8.10 -3.09
CA PRO A 38 24.23 8.11 -3.63
C PRO A 38 24.17 7.70 -5.10
N THR A 39 23.04 7.10 -5.48
CA THR A 39 22.72 6.84 -6.90
C THR A 39 22.64 8.17 -7.64
N PRO A 40 23.39 8.38 -8.74
CA PRO A 40 23.28 9.60 -9.55
C PRO A 40 21.89 9.77 -10.16
N ASP A 41 21.46 11.01 -10.40
CA ASP A 41 20.13 11.31 -10.96
C ASP A 41 19.86 10.61 -12.31
N ALA A 42 20.90 10.40 -13.12
CA ALA A 42 20.80 9.71 -14.41
C ALA A 42 20.51 8.21 -14.29
N ASP A 43 20.81 7.61 -13.13
CA ASP A 43 20.67 6.19 -12.85
C ASP A 43 19.47 5.89 -11.93
N LEU A 44 18.69 6.92 -11.55
CA LEU A 44 17.52 6.73 -10.70
C LEU A 44 16.46 5.90 -11.42
N ARG A 45 15.82 5.02 -10.66
CA ARG A 45 14.62 4.29 -11.10
C ARG A 45 13.46 5.26 -11.34
N SER A 46 12.47 4.84 -12.09
CA SER A 46 11.17 5.51 -12.09
C SER A 46 10.62 5.56 -10.66
N LEU A 47 9.83 6.60 -10.35
CA LEU A 47 9.18 6.66 -9.04
C LEU A 47 8.33 5.41 -8.84
N CYS A 48 8.58 4.70 -7.74
CA CYS A 48 7.83 3.54 -7.31
C CYS A 48 7.35 3.77 -5.88
N THR A 49 6.07 3.52 -5.62
CA THR A 49 5.42 3.81 -4.35
C THR A 49 4.64 2.60 -3.85
N ASP A 50 4.38 2.53 -2.54
CA ASP A 50 3.47 1.57 -1.92
C ASP A 50 2.00 2.01 -2.00
N ARG A 51 1.73 3.14 -2.66
CA ARG A 51 0.41 3.76 -2.80
C ARG A 51 -0.12 3.61 -4.24
N PRO A 52 -1.45 3.64 -4.48
CA PRO A 52 -2.55 3.97 -3.55
C PRO A 52 -3.18 2.78 -2.81
N THR A 53 -2.91 1.54 -3.20
CA THR A 53 -3.56 0.33 -2.66
C THR A 53 -3.00 -0.09 -1.30
N LYS A 54 -3.60 -1.11 -0.65
CA LYS A 54 -3.02 -1.72 0.56
C LYS A 54 -1.77 -2.53 0.22
N SER A 55 -1.72 -3.10 -0.98
CA SER A 55 -0.56 -3.87 -1.43
C SER A 55 0.69 -3.00 -1.50
N THR A 56 1.73 -3.47 -0.84
CA THR A 56 3.08 -2.88 -0.85
C THR A 56 3.83 -3.32 -2.11
N ALA A 57 4.59 -2.40 -2.72
CA ALA A 57 5.46 -2.70 -3.85
C ALA A 57 6.79 -3.34 -3.42
N PRO A 58 7.39 -4.23 -4.23
CA PRO A 58 8.70 -4.83 -3.91
C PRO A 58 9.89 -3.89 -4.13
N CYS A 59 9.72 -2.73 -4.77
CA CYS A 59 10.79 -1.79 -5.04
C CYS A 59 11.27 -1.07 -3.77
N THR A 60 12.57 -0.74 -3.75
CA THR A 60 13.20 0.10 -2.72
C THR A 60 13.48 1.50 -3.24
N VAL A 61 13.70 2.45 -2.37
CA VAL A 61 14.19 3.79 -2.71
C VAL A 61 15.66 3.68 -3.13
N ASP A 62 16.06 4.39 -4.20
CA ASP A 62 17.45 4.43 -4.65
C ASP A 62 18.39 4.88 -3.53
N ALA A 63 19.58 4.28 -3.47
CA ALA A 63 20.57 4.53 -2.42
C ALA A 63 20.89 6.03 -2.26
N GLY A 64 20.84 6.52 -1.03
CA GLY A 64 21.13 7.91 -0.67
C GLY A 64 19.99 8.89 -0.94
N HIS A 65 18.85 8.44 -1.47
CA HIS A 65 17.68 9.26 -1.71
C HIS A 65 16.59 9.07 -0.65
N TRP A 66 15.75 10.07 -0.54
CA TRP A 66 14.59 10.09 0.34
C TRP A 66 13.29 10.02 -0.46
N GLN A 67 12.29 9.36 0.09
CA GLN A 67 10.93 9.38 -0.44
C GLN A 67 9.95 9.54 0.70
N VAL A 68 8.96 10.41 0.51
CA VAL A 68 7.82 10.56 1.42
C VAL A 68 6.57 10.08 0.69
N GLU A 69 5.82 9.22 1.36
CA GLU A 69 4.50 8.79 0.91
C GLU A 69 3.50 9.09 2.02
N ALA A 70 2.45 9.86 1.73
CA ALA A 70 1.53 10.29 2.77
C ALA A 70 0.08 10.31 2.29
N ASP A 71 -0.83 9.84 3.16
CA ASP A 71 -2.20 10.32 3.05
C ASP A 71 -2.19 11.83 3.34
N ILE A 72 -2.85 12.61 2.52
CA ILE A 72 -3.23 13.98 2.86
C ILE A 72 -4.43 13.91 3.81
N TYR A 73 -5.37 13.01 3.49
CA TYR A 73 -6.52 12.70 4.30
C TYR A 73 -6.96 11.27 4.08
N ASN A 74 -7.30 10.57 5.17
CA ASN A 74 -7.83 9.22 5.16
C ASN A 74 -9.02 9.14 6.12
N PHE A 75 -10.13 8.63 5.63
CA PHE A 75 -11.38 8.46 6.36
C PHE A 75 -11.78 6.99 6.34
N THR A 76 -12.06 6.43 7.51
CA THR A 76 -12.55 5.06 7.65
C THR A 76 -13.80 5.06 8.52
N THR A 77 -14.81 4.29 8.15
CA THR A 77 -16.00 4.10 8.97
C THR A 77 -16.43 2.64 9.02
N GLN A 78 -16.78 2.19 10.22
CA GLN A 78 -17.28 0.86 10.48
C GLN A 78 -18.48 0.94 11.43
N THR A 79 -19.54 0.19 11.11
CA THR A 79 -20.71 0.07 12.01
C THR A 79 -20.93 -1.39 12.34
N THR A 80 -20.92 -1.72 13.63
CA THR A 80 -21.17 -3.07 14.15
C THR A 80 -22.08 -2.95 15.36
N ASP A 81 -23.21 -3.68 15.35
CA ASP A 81 -24.17 -3.79 16.45
C ASP A 81 -24.63 -2.44 17.03
N GLY A 82 -24.83 -1.43 16.16
CA GLY A 82 -25.28 -0.09 16.56
C GLY A 82 -24.16 0.85 17.02
N VAL A 83 -22.92 0.36 17.08
CA VAL A 83 -21.74 1.19 17.35
C VAL A 83 -21.07 1.55 16.03
N THR A 84 -20.90 2.85 15.77
CA THR A 84 -20.16 3.36 14.60
C THR A 84 -18.85 3.94 15.06
N THR A 85 -17.76 3.38 14.55
CA THR A 85 -16.39 3.91 14.69
C THR A 85 -16.00 4.63 13.42
N THR A 86 -15.58 5.88 13.55
CA THR A 86 -15.03 6.70 12.47
C THR A 86 -13.61 7.08 12.82
N THR A 87 -12.67 6.76 11.95
CA THR A 87 -11.26 7.13 12.08
C THR A 87 -10.88 8.09 10.97
N GLN A 88 -10.19 9.17 11.32
CA GLN A 88 -9.70 10.19 10.39
C GLN A 88 -8.22 10.42 10.64
N LEU A 89 -7.40 10.25 9.60
CA LEU A 89 -5.99 10.58 9.62
C LEU A 89 -5.76 11.85 8.80
N PHE A 90 -5.10 12.81 9.43
CA PHE A 90 -4.69 14.06 8.78
C PHE A 90 -3.18 14.03 8.61
N THR A 91 -2.73 13.75 7.42
CA THR A 91 -1.39 13.30 7.06
C THR A 91 -0.98 12.00 7.79
N ASN A 92 -0.63 11.00 7.03
CA ASN A 92 -0.07 9.74 7.57
C ASN A 92 1.20 9.42 6.78
N PRO A 93 2.30 10.13 7.05
CA PRO A 93 3.51 10.01 6.26
C PRO A 93 4.29 8.73 6.60
N THR A 94 4.78 8.09 5.54
CA THR A 94 5.91 7.15 5.58
C THR A 94 7.11 7.84 4.96
N LEU A 95 8.16 8.03 5.75
CA LEU A 95 9.45 8.51 5.28
C LEU A 95 10.34 7.30 4.98
N LYS A 96 10.85 7.21 3.76
CA LYS A 96 11.72 6.14 3.29
C LYS A 96 13.10 6.67 2.95
N LEU A 97 14.15 5.92 3.29
CA LEU A 97 15.54 6.24 3.01
C LEU A 97 16.24 5.07 2.35
N GLY A 98 16.67 5.23 1.12
CA GLY A 98 17.51 4.26 0.42
C GLY A 98 18.90 4.14 1.06
N VAL A 99 19.25 2.94 1.54
CA VAL A 99 20.52 2.66 2.20
C VAL A 99 21.51 2.02 1.24
N THR A 100 21.02 1.05 0.47
CA THR A 100 21.75 0.43 -0.65
C THR A 100 20.82 0.36 -1.86
N ASN A 101 21.30 -0.19 -2.96
CA ASN A 101 20.45 -0.37 -4.14
C ASN A 101 19.20 -1.25 -3.88
N THR A 102 19.26 -2.11 -2.87
CA THR A 102 18.20 -3.10 -2.60
C THR A 102 17.67 -3.06 -1.17
N LEU A 103 18.02 -2.04 -0.39
CA LEU A 103 17.60 -1.90 1.00
C LEU A 103 17.21 -0.46 1.29
N ASP A 104 16.03 -0.23 1.82
CA ASP A 104 15.63 1.03 2.43
C ASP A 104 15.12 0.82 3.88
N PHE A 105 15.13 1.90 4.65
CA PHE A 105 14.45 2.00 5.94
C PHE A 105 13.27 2.94 5.84
N GLU A 106 12.19 2.57 6.53
CA GLU A 106 10.95 3.32 6.51
C GLU A 106 10.46 3.63 7.93
N ILE A 107 9.98 4.85 8.13
CA ILE A 107 9.34 5.29 9.36
C ILE A 107 7.97 5.83 9.02
N ASN A 108 6.92 5.28 9.64
CA ASN A 108 5.56 5.76 9.50
C ASN A 108 4.98 6.15 10.86
N ILE A 109 4.30 7.29 10.90
CA ILE A 109 3.56 7.76 12.07
C ILE A 109 2.46 8.72 11.59
N ALA A 110 1.23 8.54 12.09
CA ALA A 110 0.16 9.52 11.91
C ALA A 110 0.35 10.66 12.92
N PRO A 111 0.73 11.88 12.50
CA PRO A 111 0.97 12.99 13.42
C PRO A 111 -0.32 13.52 14.05
N TYR A 112 -1.46 13.28 13.43
CA TYR A 112 -2.77 13.60 13.97
C TYR A 112 -3.83 12.63 13.47
N GLU A 113 -4.46 11.96 14.43
CA GLU A 113 -5.55 11.03 14.23
C GLU A 113 -6.73 11.42 15.12
N GLU A 114 -7.93 11.31 14.59
CA GLU A 114 -9.18 11.43 15.32
C GLU A 114 -9.98 10.13 15.22
N VAL A 115 -10.32 9.56 16.37
CA VAL A 115 -11.22 8.39 16.47
C VAL A 115 -12.48 8.83 17.18
N GLN A 116 -13.62 8.66 16.51
CA GLN A 116 -14.96 8.89 17.06
C GLN A 116 -15.73 7.58 17.15
N ILE A 117 -16.24 7.27 18.33
CA ILE A 117 -17.07 6.10 18.61
C ILE A 117 -18.45 6.59 19.01
N HIS A 118 -19.44 6.29 18.19
CA HIS A 118 -20.86 6.62 18.42
C HIS A 118 -21.67 5.35 18.67
N ASP A 119 -22.23 5.24 19.86
CA ASP A 119 -23.18 4.19 20.22
C ASP A 119 -24.61 4.72 20.05
N SER A 120 -25.31 4.22 19.03
CA SER A 120 -26.67 4.64 18.69
C SER A 120 -27.72 4.11 19.67
N VAL A 121 -27.43 3.03 20.41
CA VAL A 121 -28.33 2.43 21.41
C VAL A 121 -28.23 3.21 22.72
N ALA A 122 -27.01 3.49 23.19
CA ALA A 122 -26.78 4.29 24.40
C ALA A 122 -26.94 5.80 24.15
N GLY A 123 -26.94 6.27 22.91
CA GLY A 123 -26.98 7.68 22.54
C GLY A 123 -25.72 8.45 22.95
N THR A 124 -24.58 7.77 23.07
CA THR A 124 -23.31 8.35 23.51
C THR A 124 -22.30 8.48 22.38
N THR A 125 -21.41 9.47 22.50
CA THR A 125 -20.30 9.67 21.57
C THR A 125 -19.03 9.91 22.35
N VAL A 126 -17.98 9.17 22.04
CA VAL A 126 -16.62 9.37 22.55
C VAL A 126 -15.74 9.80 21.38
N THR A 127 -14.90 10.82 21.59
CA THR A 127 -13.92 11.26 20.59
C THR A 127 -12.55 11.33 21.24
N ALA A 128 -11.57 10.67 20.64
CA ALA A 128 -10.16 10.78 20.99
C ALA A 128 -9.39 11.42 19.84
N ARG A 129 -8.33 12.15 20.19
CA ARG A 129 -7.43 12.82 19.23
C ARG A 129 -6.00 12.69 19.73
N GLY A 130 -5.09 12.49 18.82
CA GLY A 130 -3.68 12.37 19.18
C GLY A 130 -2.80 11.93 18.03
N VAL A 131 -1.60 11.51 18.40
CA VAL A 131 -0.63 10.89 17.49
C VAL A 131 -0.94 9.41 17.40
N GLY A 132 -0.77 8.80 16.23
CA GLY A 132 -0.86 7.37 16.01
C GLY A 132 0.35 6.60 16.53
N ASP A 133 0.36 5.27 16.34
CA ASP A 133 1.51 4.44 16.66
C ASP A 133 2.65 4.65 15.65
N LEU A 134 3.88 4.47 16.11
CA LEU A 134 5.08 4.54 15.29
C LEU A 134 5.39 3.17 14.69
N PHE A 135 5.56 3.11 13.36
CA PHE A 135 6.03 1.93 12.65
C PHE A 135 7.45 2.14 12.16
N LEU A 136 8.32 1.19 12.46
CA LEU A 136 9.69 1.11 11.94
C LEU A 136 9.78 -0.11 11.04
N LYS A 137 10.22 0.09 9.78
CA LYS A 137 10.25 -0.95 8.77
C LYS A 137 11.60 -0.96 8.05
N ALA A 138 11.95 -2.12 7.48
CA ALA A 138 13.11 -2.25 6.60
C ALA A 138 12.70 -3.08 5.38
N LYS A 139 12.75 -2.50 4.19
CA LYS A 139 12.41 -3.20 2.95
C LYS A 139 13.69 -3.68 2.28
N TRP A 140 13.76 -4.98 2.03
CA TRP A 140 14.86 -5.60 1.30
C TRP A 140 14.32 -6.24 0.02
N ASN A 141 14.64 -5.64 -1.12
CA ASN A 141 14.36 -6.25 -2.41
C ASN A 141 15.31 -7.44 -2.65
N LEU A 142 14.74 -8.57 -2.96
CA LEU A 142 15.48 -9.83 -3.21
C LEU A 142 15.81 -10.02 -4.69
N VAL A 143 14.94 -9.49 -5.56
CA VAL A 143 15.07 -9.59 -7.02
C VAL A 143 14.15 -8.58 -7.72
N GLY A 144 14.59 -8.05 -8.86
CA GLY A 144 13.76 -7.30 -9.78
C GLY A 144 13.61 -5.81 -9.46
N ASP A 145 14.44 -5.24 -8.58
CA ASP A 145 14.37 -3.82 -8.23
C ASP A 145 14.73 -2.90 -9.41
N ASP A 146 15.65 -3.33 -10.26
CA ASP A 146 16.06 -2.61 -11.47
C ASP A 146 15.31 -3.09 -12.73
N GLY A 147 14.14 -3.70 -12.57
CA GLY A 147 13.26 -4.15 -13.65
C GLY A 147 13.23 -5.66 -13.84
N GLY A 148 12.51 -6.11 -14.87
CA GLY A 148 12.32 -7.51 -15.19
C GLY A 148 10.85 -7.94 -15.16
N ALA A 149 10.61 -9.23 -15.43
CA ALA A 149 9.25 -9.78 -15.45
C ALA A 149 8.69 -10.05 -14.05
N PHE A 150 9.57 -10.19 -13.05
CA PHE A 150 9.23 -10.52 -11.66
C PHE A 150 10.10 -9.72 -10.70
N ALA A 151 9.47 -9.27 -9.60
CA ALA A 151 10.15 -8.64 -8.47
C ALA A 151 9.62 -9.21 -7.16
N ALA A 152 10.50 -9.27 -6.14
CA ALA A 152 10.13 -9.74 -4.80
C ALA A 152 10.95 -9.02 -3.74
N ALA A 153 10.32 -8.76 -2.59
CA ALA A 153 10.97 -8.19 -1.41
C ALA A 153 10.46 -8.83 -0.12
N ILE A 154 11.13 -8.54 0.98
CA ILE A 154 10.66 -8.76 2.34
C ILE A 154 10.70 -7.43 3.09
N LEU A 155 9.70 -7.19 3.93
CA LEU A 155 9.51 -5.96 4.69
C LEU A 155 9.14 -6.31 6.14
N PRO A 156 10.11 -6.69 7.00
CA PRO A 156 9.85 -6.79 8.43
C PRO A 156 9.54 -5.41 9.03
N TYR A 157 8.65 -5.40 10.02
CA TYR A 157 8.31 -4.20 10.74
C TYR A 157 8.05 -4.43 12.22
N VAL A 158 8.14 -3.34 12.99
CA VAL A 158 7.71 -3.28 14.37
C VAL A 158 6.85 -2.03 14.59
N LYS A 159 5.73 -2.20 15.28
CA LYS A 159 4.88 -1.13 15.80
C LYS A 159 5.28 -0.82 17.24
N VAL A 160 5.62 0.43 17.50
CA VAL A 160 5.91 0.96 18.83
C VAL A 160 4.70 1.73 19.33
N PRO A 161 4.16 1.43 20.53
CA PRO A 161 2.93 2.02 21.04
C PRO A 161 3.15 3.46 21.51
N THR A 162 3.07 4.41 20.60
CA THR A 162 3.20 5.85 20.88
C THR A 162 1.85 6.55 20.98
N ALA A 163 0.77 5.92 20.49
CA ALA A 163 -0.58 6.44 20.54
C ALA A 163 -1.20 6.35 21.94
N GLY A 164 -2.19 7.20 22.20
CA GLY A 164 -3.04 7.07 23.40
C GLY A 164 -3.98 5.86 23.31
N HIS A 165 -4.42 5.34 24.47
CA HIS A 165 -5.20 4.09 24.59
C HIS A 165 -6.50 3.98 23.78
N VAL A 166 -7.10 5.09 23.29
CA VAL A 166 -8.31 5.03 22.44
C VAL A 166 -7.92 4.96 20.96
N ILE A 167 -6.72 5.41 20.61
CA ILE A 167 -6.18 5.40 19.25
C ILE A 167 -5.39 4.12 19.02
N GLY A 168 -4.43 3.83 19.92
CA GLY A 168 -3.62 2.60 19.90
C GLY A 168 -4.04 1.63 21.00
N ASN A 169 -3.48 0.42 20.96
CA ASN A 169 -3.70 -0.62 21.97
C ASN A 169 -2.67 -0.62 23.11
N GLY A 170 -1.61 0.20 23.01
CA GLY A 170 -0.56 0.29 24.02
C GLY A 170 0.47 -0.84 24.00
N GLU A 171 0.41 -1.73 23.01
CA GLU A 171 1.26 -2.91 22.92
C GLU A 171 2.24 -2.84 21.74
N VAL A 172 3.39 -3.48 21.88
CA VAL A 172 4.34 -3.68 20.78
C VAL A 172 3.85 -4.81 19.91
N GLU A 173 3.78 -4.57 18.60
CA GLU A 173 3.39 -5.57 17.61
C GLU A 173 4.39 -5.56 16.45
N GLY A 174 4.34 -6.54 15.60
CA GLY A 174 5.22 -6.57 14.44
C GLY A 174 4.92 -7.73 13.51
N GLY A 175 5.50 -7.67 12.33
CA GLY A 175 5.24 -8.66 11.31
C GLY A 175 6.25 -8.63 10.17
N VAL A 176 5.94 -9.41 9.15
CA VAL A 176 6.68 -9.48 7.91
C VAL A 176 5.72 -9.46 6.73
N ILE A 177 5.90 -8.51 5.84
CA ILE A 177 5.22 -8.39 4.55
C ILE A 177 6.14 -8.94 3.46
N ALA A 178 5.61 -9.69 2.50
CA ALA A 178 6.40 -10.26 1.40
C ALA A 178 5.81 -9.90 0.03
N PRO A 179 6.03 -8.68 -0.48
CA PRO A 179 5.50 -8.26 -1.76
C PRO A 179 6.14 -9.00 -2.93
N LEU A 180 5.30 -9.59 -3.77
CA LEU A 180 5.64 -10.27 -5.01
C LEU A 180 4.91 -9.56 -6.16
N GLN A 181 5.60 -9.28 -7.26
CA GLN A 181 5.04 -8.55 -8.38
C GLN A 181 5.44 -9.18 -9.72
N TRP A 182 4.49 -9.30 -10.63
CA TRP A 182 4.70 -9.76 -12.00
C TRP A 182 4.26 -8.71 -13.00
N ASN A 183 5.13 -8.41 -13.96
CA ASN A 183 4.78 -7.66 -15.15
C ASN A 183 4.17 -8.62 -16.16
N LEU A 184 2.89 -8.47 -16.45
CA LEU A 184 2.11 -9.32 -17.34
C LEU A 184 2.02 -8.73 -18.76
N PRO A 185 1.62 -9.52 -19.78
CA PRO A 185 1.34 -9.01 -21.11
C PRO A 185 0.33 -7.85 -21.09
N ALA A 186 0.37 -7.01 -22.12
CA ALA A 186 -0.48 -5.82 -22.28
C ALA A 186 -0.32 -4.77 -21.15
N ASN A 187 0.85 -4.71 -20.51
CA ASN A 187 1.19 -3.77 -19.44
C ASN A 187 0.39 -3.94 -18.14
N PHE A 188 -0.29 -5.06 -17.94
CA PHE A 188 -0.83 -5.36 -16.63
C PHE A 188 0.29 -5.68 -15.65
N GLN A 189 0.06 -5.34 -14.37
CA GLN A 189 0.93 -5.67 -13.27
C GLN A 189 0.12 -6.36 -12.18
N LEU A 190 0.53 -7.58 -11.79
CA LEU A 190 -0.09 -8.34 -10.72
C LEU A 190 0.80 -8.27 -9.48
N ALA A 191 0.25 -7.84 -8.35
CA ALA A 191 0.87 -7.95 -7.05
C ALA A 191 0.17 -9.02 -6.20
N VAL A 192 0.96 -9.78 -5.45
CA VAL A 192 0.52 -10.76 -4.46
C VAL A 192 1.33 -10.47 -3.19
N VAL A 193 0.66 -10.04 -2.12
CA VAL A 193 1.34 -9.55 -0.92
C VAL A 193 0.83 -10.29 0.30
N PRO A 194 1.41 -11.43 0.66
CA PRO A 194 1.16 -12.08 1.94
C PRO A 194 1.85 -11.32 3.08
N GLU A 195 1.18 -11.31 4.24
CA GLU A 195 1.67 -10.75 5.50
C GLU A 195 1.41 -11.72 6.65
N LEU A 196 2.34 -11.74 7.59
CA LEU A 196 2.23 -12.51 8.84
C LEU A 196 2.64 -11.63 10.00
N ASP A 197 1.76 -11.50 10.99
CA ASP A 197 1.95 -10.63 12.14
C ASP A 197 1.86 -11.37 13.45
N ALA A 198 2.49 -10.79 14.47
CA ALA A 198 2.28 -11.07 15.87
C ALA A 198 1.56 -9.86 16.49
N LEU A 199 0.26 -9.99 16.69
CA LEU A 199 -0.61 -8.96 17.27
C LEU A 199 -0.88 -9.26 18.74
N ALA A 200 -1.06 -8.22 19.54
CA ALA A 200 -1.37 -8.36 20.95
C ALA A 200 -2.78 -8.95 21.15
N ASP A 201 -2.92 -9.83 22.13
CA ASP A 201 -4.19 -10.43 22.50
C ASP A 201 -5.18 -9.35 22.99
N ALA A 202 -6.43 -9.39 22.54
CA ALA A 202 -7.47 -8.47 22.97
C ALA A 202 -7.78 -8.57 24.47
N ALA A 203 -7.51 -9.73 25.09
CA ALA A 203 -7.68 -9.96 26.51
C ALA A 203 -6.45 -10.66 27.09
N GLY A 204 -5.86 -10.06 28.13
CA GLY A 204 -4.71 -10.65 28.81
C GLY A 204 -3.37 -10.08 28.34
N SER A 205 -2.33 -10.89 28.45
CA SER A 205 -0.97 -10.54 28.03
C SER A 205 -0.44 -11.65 27.13
N GLY A 206 -0.23 -11.38 25.88
CA GLY A 206 0.27 -12.34 24.91
C GLY A 206 0.18 -11.78 23.51
N HIS A 207 0.57 -12.60 22.54
CA HIS A 207 0.45 -12.30 21.13
C HIS A 207 -0.08 -13.51 20.39
N HIS A 208 -0.87 -13.27 19.38
CA HIS A 208 -1.39 -14.27 18.46
C HIS A 208 -0.98 -13.98 17.03
N ALA A 209 -1.11 -14.96 16.16
CA ALA A 209 -0.85 -14.79 14.75
C ALA A 209 -2.01 -14.03 14.07
N ASN A 210 -1.66 -13.17 13.14
CA ASN A 210 -2.54 -12.61 12.13
C ASN A 210 -1.96 -12.88 10.76
N THR A 211 -2.79 -13.11 9.75
CA THR A 211 -2.34 -13.27 8.37
C THR A 211 -3.21 -12.47 7.44
N SER A 212 -2.59 -11.75 6.50
CA SER A 212 -3.33 -11.12 5.41
C SER A 212 -2.76 -11.49 4.04
N LEU A 213 -3.58 -11.25 3.03
CA LEU A 213 -3.22 -11.43 1.63
C LEU A 213 -3.88 -10.35 0.79
N ASP A 214 -3.05 -9.58 0.06
CA ASP A 214 -3.50 -8.69 -1.00
C ASP A 214 -3.27 -9.29 -2.37
N LEU A 215 -4.25 -9.14 -3.26
CA LEU A 215 -4.17 -9.47 -4.67
C LEU A 215 -4.56 -8.24 -5.47
N ALA A 216 -3.59 -7.53 -6.04
CA ALA A 216 -3.82 -6.31 -6.79
C ALA A 216 -3.47 -6.48 -8.26
N LEU A 217 -4.32 -5.95 -9.14
CA LEU A 217 -4.09 -5.84 -10.57
C LEU A 217 -4.10 -4.37 -10.97
N SER A 218 -2.98 -3.90 -11.52
CA SER A 218 -2.82 -2.53 -11.98
C SER A 218 -2.70 -2.45 -13.48
N TYR A 219 -3.17 -1.34 -14.06
CA TYR A 219 -3.12 -1.06 -15.49
C TYR A 219 -2.88 0.42 -15.76
N PRO A 220 -1.85 0.79 -16.53
CA PRO A 220 -1.61 2.17 -16.96
C PRO A 220 -2.59 2.54 -18.09
N VAL A 221 -3.62 3.33 -17.78
CA VAL A 221 -4.58 3.84 -18.77
C VAL A 221 -3.99 4.97 -19.62
N SER A 222 -2.90 5.57 -19.16
CA SER A 222 -2.07 6.52 -19.90
C SER A 222 -0.62 6.46 -19.41
N LYS A 223 0.27 7.29 -19.98
CA LYS A 223 1.66 7.41 -19.48
C LYS A 223 1.79 8.02 -18.09
N GLU A 224 0.74 8.69 -17.63
CA GLU A 224 0.75 9.42 -16.36
C GLU A 224 -0.23 8.81 -15.34
N VAL A 225 -1.23 8.03 -15.79
CA VAL A 225 -2.31 7.55 -14.93
C VAL A 225 -2.36 6.03 -14.92
N THR A 226 -2.33 5.46 -13.73
CA THR A 226 -2.50 4.03 -13.44
C THR A 226 -3.76 3.82 -12.60
N LEU A 227 -4.55 2.83 -12.97
CA LEU A 227 -5.67 2.33 -12.17
C LEU A 227 -5.27 1.01 -11.51
N ALA A 228 -5.75 0.78 -10.30
CA ALA A 228 -5.57 -0.48 -9.57
C ALA A 228 -6.91 -0.97 -9.03
N GLY A 229 -7.11 -2.29 -9.09
CA GLY A 229 -8.15 -2.99 -8.37
C GLY A 229 -7.53 -4.06 -7.50
N GLU A 230 -7.99 -4.19 -6.26
CA GLU A 230 -7.41 -5.08 -5.26
C GLU A 230 -8.49 -5.84 -4.51
N VAL A 231 -8.18 -7.08 -4.13
CA VAL A 231 -8.93 -7.85 -3.15
C VAL A 231 -8.00 -8.13 -1.98
N TRP A 232 -8.41 -7.72 -0.81
CA TRP A 232 -7.70 -7.95 0.44
C TRP A 232 -8.49 -8.89 1.34
N GLY A 233 -7.80 -9.79 2.02
CA GLY A 233 -8.36 -10.67 3.04
C GLY A 233 -7.43 -10.77 4.24
N ASP A 234 -8.01 -10.87 5.45
CA ASP A 234 -7.31 -10.94 6.72
C ASP A 234 -7.94 -11.96 7.64
N MET A 235 -7.11 -12.65 8.42
CA MET A 235 -7.51 -13.59 9.45
C MET A 235 -6.72 -13.35 10.72
N ASN A 236 -7.38 -12.77 11.70
CA ASN A 236 -6.88 -12.54 13.04
C ASN A 236 -7.25 -13.72 13.95
N PHE A 237 -6.26 -14.45 14.49
CA PHE A 237 -6.43 -15.65 15.30
C PHE A 237 -6.40 -15.35 16.80
N ASP A 238 -7.00 -14.23 17.22
CA ASP A 238 -7.08 -13.87 18.64
C ASP A 238 -7.68 -15.00 19.48
N PRO A 239 -7.10 -15.36 20.64
CA PRO A 239 -7.66 -16.35 21.55
C PRO A 239 -9.09 -16.04 22.04
N ALA A 240 -9.48 -14.76 22.06
CA ALA A 240 -10.86 -14.35 22.39
C ALA A 240 -11.86 -14.65 21.27
N GLY A 241 -11.40 -14.88 20.05
CA GLY A 241 -12.20 -15.25 18.89
C GLY A 241 -11.57 -14.85 17.58
N THR A 242 -11.54 -15.76 16.63
CA THR A 242 -11.02 -15.47 15.27
C THR A 242 -11.91 -14.49 14.55
N VAL A 243 -11.30 -13.42 13.98
CA VAL A 243 -11.96 -12.43 13.15
C VAL A 243 -11.45 -12.56 11.72
N SER A 244 -12.36 -12.58 10.75
CA SER A 244 -12.01 -12.57 9.33
C SER A 244 -12.55 -11.32 8.67
N GLN A 245 -11.67 -10.60 7.96
CA GLN A 245 -12.00 -9.38 7.23
C GLN A 245 -11.73 -9.57 5.73
N ALA A 246 -12.43 -8.83 4.89
CA ALA A 246 -12.18 -8.78 3.46
C ALA A 246 -12.69 -7.47 2.87
N SER A 247 -11.96 -6.93 1.88
CA SER A 247 -12.38 -5.74 1.13
C SER A 247 -12.13 -5.90 -0.36
N PHE A 248 -12.84 -5.09 -1.14
CA PHE A 248 -12.52 -4.80 -2.53
C PHE A 248 -12.14 -3.33 -2.65
N ASP A 249 -10.98 -3.08 -3.25
CA ASP A 249 -10.34 -1.79 -3.21
C ASP A 249 -10.10 -1.28 -4.64
N LEU A 250 -10.28 0.02 -4.84
CA LEU A 250 -10.01 0.71 -6.10
C LEU A 250 -9.08 1.89 -5.83
N GLY A 251 -8.05 2.00 -6.65
CA GLY A 251 -7.07 3.07 -6.56
C GLY A 251 -6.74 3.71 -7.90
N VAL A 252 -6.35 4.97 -7.85
CA VAL A 252 -5.82 5.73 -9.00
C VAL A 252 -4.56 6.45 -8.57
N ALA A 253 -3.51 6.35 -9.39
CA ALA A 253 -2.26 7.09 -9.25
C ALA A 253 -2.03 7.95 -10.49
N TRP A 254 -1.56 9.18 -10.28
CA TRP A 254 -1.18 10.12 -11.33
C TRP A 254 0.23 10.66 -11.07
N ILE A 255 1.14 10.37 -11.99
CA ILE A 255 2.52 10.89 -12.00
C ILE A 255 2.62 11.89 -13.16
N PRO A 256 2.60 13.21 -12.90
CA PRO A 256 2.68 14.22 -13.97
C PRO A 256 4.00 14.11 -14.73
N ALA A 257 3.97 14.12 -16.07
CA ALA A 257 5.17 14.06 -16.92
C ALA A 257 6.19 15.19 -16.63
N LYS A 258 5.71 16.35 -16.15
CA LYS A 258 6.56 17.50 -15.77
C LYS A 258 7.17 17.37 -14.37
N SER A 259 6.73 16.40 -13.57
CA SER A 259 7.18 16.18 -12.20
C SER A 259 7.24 14.67 -11.92
N PRO A 260 8.16 13.93 -12.59
CA PRO A 260 8.19 12.47 -12.54
C PRO A 260 8.61 11.91 -11.18
N THR A 261 8.99 12.76 -10.23
CA THR A 261 9.31 12.40 -8.84
C THR A 261 8.12 12.61 -7.89
N VAL A 262 6.96 13.03 -8.42
CA VAL A 262 5.74 13.27 -7.63
C VAL A 262 4.61 12.38 -8.14
N GLN A 263 3.91 11.71 -7.24
CA GLN A 263 2.64 11.03 -7.48
C GLN A 263 1.55 11.69 -6.65
N LEU A 264 0.40 11.93 -7.26
CA LEU A 264 -0.86 12.17 -6.55
C LEU A 264 -1.73 10.94 -6.71
N ASP A 265 -2.41 10.55 -5.66
CA ASP A 265 -3.20 9.33 -5.66
C ASP A 265 -4.43 9.42 -4.77
N GLY A 266 -5.30 8.44 -4.91
CA GLY A 266 -6.45 8.27 -4.05
C GLY A 266 -7.13 6.93 -4.31
N GLY A 267 -7.97 6.55 -3.37
CA GLY A 267 -8.67 5.28 -3.48
C GLY A 267 -9.86 5.18 -2.53
N VAL A 268 -10.59 4.08 -2.72
CA VAL A 268 -11.69 3.67 -1.87
C VAL A 268 -11.63 2.17 -1.64
N ASN A 269 -11.80 1.76 -0.38
CA ASN A 269 -11.87 0.36 0.03
C ASN A 269 -13.28 0.09 0.55
N LEU A 270 -13.89 -0.97 0.07
CA LEU A 270 -15.25 -1.37 0.38
C LEU A 270 -15.24 -2.71 1.12
N GLY A 271 -15.70 -2.71 2.35
CA GLY A 271 -15.79 -3.93 3.16
C GLY A 271 -16.77 -4.95 2.57
N LEU A 272 -16.33 -6.21 2.51
CA LEU A 272 -17.12 -7.32 1.97
C LEU A 272 -17.85 -8.12 3.04
N ASN A 273 -17.54 -7.87 4.32
CA ASN A 273 -18.21 -8.51 5.46
C ASN A 273 -18.35 -7.52 6.64
N ARG A 274 -19.11 -7.92 7.68
CA ARG A 274 -19.42 -7.05 8.82
C ARG A 274 -18.23 -6.72 9.72
N ALA A 275 -17.19 -7.55 9.73
CA ALA A 275 -16.00 -7.33 10.54
C ALA A 275 -15.05 -6.30 9.89
N THR A 276 -15.20 -6.06 8.59
CA THR A 276 -14.41 -5.10 7.82
C THR A 276 -15.06 -3.71 7.88
N PRO A 277 -14.29 -2.61 7.96
CA PRO A 277 -14.81 -1.27 7.75
C PRO A 277 -15.65 -1.18 6.49
N GLY A 278 -16.86 -0.61 6.59
CA GLY A 278 -17.79 -0.53 5.46
C GLY A 278 -17.22 0.28 4.30
N VAL A 279 -16.53 1.38 4.63
CA VAL A 279 -15.85 2.25 3.65
C VAL A 279 -14.60 2.83 4.28
N GLN A 280 -13.51 2.83 3.49
CA GLN A 280 -12.35 3.69 3.69
C GLN A 280 -12.13 4.48 2.40
N ALA A 281 -11.84 5.78 2.50
CA ALA A 281 -11.53 6.64 1.37
C ALA A 281 -10.34 7.54 1.71
N TYR A 282 -9.43 7.72 0.76
CA TYR A 282 -8.20 8.48 0.98
C TYR A 282 -7.73 9.21 -0.27
N VAL A 283 -6.99 10.26 -0.04
CA VAL A 283 -6.20 10.98 -1.05
C VAL A 283 -4.80 11.19 -0.52
N GLY A 284 -3.80 11.10 -1.37
CA GLY A 284 -2.42 11.14 -0.94
C GLY A 284 -1.45 11.70 -1.96
N VAL A 285 -0.21 11.77 -1.53
CA VAL A 285 0.92 12.25 -2.30
C VAL A 285 2.17 11.45 -1.97
N SER A 286 2.96 11.17 -2.98
CA SER A 286 4.31 10.62 -2.83
C SER A 286 5.30 11.52 -3.53
N HIS A 287 6.50 11.70 -2.95
CA HIS A 287 7.56 12.50 -3.53
C HIS A 287 8.93 11.93 -3.19
N ARG A 288 9.79 11.76 -4.21
CA ARG A 288 11.19 11.41 -4.07
C ARG A 288 12.07 12.65 -4.26
N PHE A 289 13.04 12.83 -3.33
CA PHE A 289 14.02 13.94 -3.28
C PHE A 289 15.39 13.47 -3.72
#